data_370bc933c22f5268f32bb2f1c0027b1d
#
_entry.id   370bc933c22f5268f32bb2f1c0027b1d
#
_cell.length_a   1.000
_cell.length_b   1.000
_cell.length_c   1.000
_cell.angle_alpha   90.00
_cell.angle_beta   90.00
_cell.angle_gamma   90.00
#
_symmetry.space_group_name_H-M   'P 1'
#
loop_
_entity.id
_entity.type
_entity.pdbx_description
1 polymer ?
#
loop_
_entity_poly.entity_id
_entity_poly.type
_entity_poly.pdbx_seq_one_letter_code
_entity_poly.pdbx_strand_id
1 'polypeptide(L)'
;MKEVLKRGMLKFENSFFSHVVRCALGMIIPLVLTGGISCAVRDFPVAPYQMFLTQGGGRWFYDFLTMVYEGTYGIFSVALVITIAYSYAMEKNESLENVVMYVVVALAAFSAQLNLGTEDFDVAGLGTTGCFAAMFIGYLSCMAFSKLRRCHKLMLEQYTAGMGGGCVLAIRTLIPLGIVAAGSGGVNLLIGRITGIYGCYQWFNHIFYAACQNIADYSNFLSGLLYTFAVNLMWFFGLHGSHILEAVAVHNFGVTGNVVFSKAFYDVYVAMGGCGTTVSVLIALLLFFRKERTGKLAGLASFTVVFNLNEMLTFGIPIILNPILLVPFVLTPVVCYCLAYAATVCGFLPVLTHEVVWSTPVGIGGYLASGSWKGIAVQAVGILAGILFYLPFLKINQRMEVYKAKRHVQVLIHELQEKEEQIDQPVFLTRGDHIGMISRMLLLDLKHAIKNKELYMLYQPQVYSDGICIGAEALLRWNHPVYGMICLLYTSDAADDLIGV
;
A
#
# COMPACT_ATOMS: atom_id res chain seq x y z
N MET A 1 -18.86 -0.28 23.90
CA MET A 1 -18.46 0.53 22.73
C MET A 1 -17.03 0.25 22.26
N LYS A 2 -15.99 0.27 23.12
CA LYS A 2 -14.59 -0.01 22.73
C LYS A 2 -14.37 -1.41 22.12
N GLU A 3 -15.01 -2.46 22.65
CA GLU A 3 -14.85 -3.83 22.10
C GLU A 3 -15.57 -4.05 20.79
N VAL A 4 -16.75 -3.46 20.60
CA VAL A 4 -17.51 -3.55 19.33
C VAL A 4 -16.73 -2.84 18.22
N LEU A 5 -16.19 -1.65 18.51
CA LEU A 5 -15.34 -0.91 17.56
C LEU A 5 -14.08 -1.71 17.22
N LYS A 6 -13.40 -2.29 18.21
CA LYS A 6 -12.22 -3.13 18.02
C LYS A 6 -12.53 -4.37 17.17
N ARG A 7 -13.66 -5.05 17.42
CA ARG A 7 -14.10 -6.20 16.60
C ARG A 7 -14.43 -5.78 15.16
N GLY A 8 -15.11 -4.64 14.96
CA GLY A 8 -15.40 -4.09 13.63
C GLY A 8 -14.12 -3.76 12.85
N MET A 9 -13.16 -3.10 13.49
CA MET A 9 -11.86 -2.75 12.92
C MET A 9 -11.08 -4.01 12.50
N LEU A 10 -11.00 -5.02 13.39
CA LEU A 10 -10.34 -6.30 13.09
C LEU A 10 -11.06 -7.05 11.95
N LYS A 11 -12.39 -7.02 11.91
CA LYS A 11 -13.18 -7.65 10.84
C LYS A 11 -12.92 -6.99 9.47
N PHE A 12 -12.84 -5.66 9.43
CA PHE A 12 -12.51 -4.93 8.19
C PHE A 12 -11.07 -5.21 7.75
N GLU A 13 -10.12 -5.12 8.66
CA GLU A 13 -8.70 -5.34 8.38
C GLU A 13 -8.41 -6.75 7.89
N ASN A 14 -9.11 -7.76 8.45
CA ASN A 14 -9.01 -9.17 8.05
C ASN A 14 -10.00 -9.54 6.93
N SER A 15 -10.68 -8.57 6.32
CA SER A 15 -11.55 -8.87 5.18
C SER A 15 -10.73 -9.30 3.97
N PHE A 16 -11.28 -10.23 3.19
CA PHE A 16 -10.66 -10.71 1.96
C PHE A 16 -10.27 -9.56 1.02
N PHE A 17 -11.14 -8.56 0.86
CA PHE A 17 -10.87 -7.37 0.08
C PHE A 17 -9.64 -6.59 0.58
N SER A 18 -9.61 -6.29 1.89
CA SER A 18 -8.51 -5.52 2.48
C SER A 18 -7.17 -6.25 2.35
N HIS A 19 -7.18 -7.59 2.49
CA HIS A 19 -5.99 -8.42 2.32
C HIS A 19 -5.48 -8.39 0.88
N VAL A 20 -6.35 -8.65 -0.10
CA VAL A 20 -6.03 -8.61 -1.53
C VAL A 20 -5.45 -7.26 -1.94
N VAL A 21 -6.09 -6.16 -1.54
CA VAL A 21 -5.64 -4.80 -1.90
C VAL A 21 -4.27 -4.48 -1.28
N ARG A 22 -4.05 -4.82 -0.01
CA ARG A 22 -2.74 -4.58 0.65
C ARG A 22 -1.61 -5.40 0.02
N CYS A 23 -1.87 -6.66 -0.31
CA CYS A 23 -0.89 -7.48 -1.02
C CYS A 23 -0.56 -6.90 -2.40
N ALA A 24 -1.58 -6.47 -3.15
CA ALA A 24 -1.42 -5.87 -4.46
C ALA A 24 -0.58 -4.58 -4.41
N LEU A 25 -0.90 -3.66 -3.47
CA LEU A 25 -0.15 -2.43 -3.27
C LEU A 25 1.31 -2.70 -2.86
N GLY A 26 1.54 -3.74 -2.05
CA GLY A 26 2.89 -4.17 -1.70
C GLY A 26 3.73 -4.62 -2.90
N MET A 27 3.11 -5.29 -3.88
CA MET A 27 3.80 -5.75 -5.09
C MET A 27 4.15 -4.60 -6.06
N ILE A 28 3.45 -3.47 -6.00
CA ILE A 28 3.73 -2.30 -6.85
C ILE A 28 4.93 -1.49 -6.34
N ILE A 29 5.40 -1.69 -5.10
CA ILE A 29 6.49 -0.92 -4.50
C ILE A 29 7.72 -0.77 -5.43
N PRO A 30 8.25 -1.81 -6.09
CA PRO A 30 9.41 -1.64 -6.97
C PRO A 30 9.15 -0.69 -8.14
N LEU A 31 7.94 -0.75 -8.74
CA LEU A 31 7.54 0.11 -9.84
C LEU A 31 7.46 1.58 -9.37
N VAL A 32 6.83 1.81 -8.23
CA VAL A 32 6.67 3.14 -7.63
C VAL A 32 8.03 3.73 -7.23
N LEU A 33 8.92 2.91 -6.65
CA LEU A 33 10.28 3.37 -6.30
C LEU A 33 11.07 3.81 -7.53
N THR A 34 11.02 3.03 -8.60
CA THR A 34 11.75 3.34 -9.83
C THR A 34 11.29 4.65 -10.43
N GLY A 35 9.96 4.83 -10.56
CA GLY A 35 9.40 6.07 -11.11
C GLY A 35 9.56 7.25 -10.16
N GLY A 36 9.41 7.05 -8.87
CA GLY A 36 9.60 8.09 -7.87
C GLY A 36 11.02 8.63 -7.81
N ILE A 37 12.04 7.75 -7.89
CA ILE A 37 13.44 8.17 -7.98
C ILE A 37 13.66 8.96 -9.27
N SER A 38 13.11 8.50 -10.39
CA SER A 38 13.22 9.19 -11.67
C SER A 38 12.61 10.60 -11.61
N CYS A 39 11.42 10.74 -11.00
CA CYS A 39 10.77 12.02 -10.78
C CYS A 39 11.60 12.94 -9.87
N ALA A 40 12.09 12.43 -8.73
CA ALA A 40 12.88 13.20 -7.79
C ALA A 40 14.19 13.74 -8.40
N VAL A 41 14.82 12.94 -9.27
CA VAL A 41 16.02 13.38 -10.01
C VAL A 41 15.67 14.36 -11.09
N ARG A 42 14.63 14.12 -11.90
CA ARG A 42 14.19 14.99 -12.99
C ARG A 42 13.81 16.38 -12.49
N ASP A 43 13.03 16.43 -11.41
CA ASP A 43 12.41 17.64 -10.90
C ASP A 43 13.19 18.26 -9.71
N PHE A 44 14.48 17.89 -9.56
CA PHE A 44 15.31 18.39 -8.46
C PHE A 44 15.42 19.92 -8.51
N PRO A 45 15.07 20.67 -7.44
CA PRO A 45 14.81 22.11 -7.48
C PRO A 45 16.09 22.97 -7.41
N VAL A 46 17.04 22.71 -8.31
CA VAL A 46 18.28 23.49 -8.46
C VAL A 46 18.29 24.16 -9.83
N ALA A 47 18.18 25.50 -9.86
CA ALA A 47 18.04 26.24 -11.11
C ALA A 47 19.11 25.94 -12.17
N PRO A 48 20.43 25.88 -11.87
CA PRO A 48 21.44 25.49 -12.87
C PRO A 48 21.23 24.07 -13.44
N TYR A 49 20.76 23.15 -12.59
CA TYR A 49 20.46 21.76 -13.02
C TYR A 49 19.25 21.74 -13.95
N GLN A 50 18.18 22.45 -13.62
CA GLN A 50 16.99 22.54 -14.46
C GLN A 50 17.30 23.21 -15.82
N MET A 51 18.13 24.24 -15.82
CA MET A 51 18.61 24.86 -17.06
C MET A 51 19.43 23.88 -17.91
N PHE A 52 20.32 23.09 -17.29
CA PHE A 52 21.07 22.05 -17.98
C PHE A 52 20.15 21.02 -18.63
N LEU A 53 19.12 20.53 -17.89
CA LEU A 53 18.17 19.54 -18.37
C LEU A 53 17.28 20.06 -19.50
N THR A 54 16.82 21.32 -19.42
CA THR A 54 15.80 21.88 -20.35
C THR A 54 16.39 22.63 -21.54
N GLN A 55 17.46 23.40 -21.33
CA GLN A 55 18.05 24.27 -22.35
C GLN A 55 19.48 23.88 -22.73
N GLY A 56 20.14 23.00 -21.96
CA GLY A 56 21.51 22.57 -22.17
C GLY A 56 21.64 21.21 -22.84
N GLY A 57 22.84 20.64 -22.78
CA GLY A 57 23.15 19.31 -23.34
C GLY A 57 22.51 18.14 -22.59
N GLY A 58 21.76 18.39 -21.50
CA GLY A 58 21.12 17.37 -20.66
C GLY A 58 19.72 16.94 -21.11
N ARG A 59 19.20 17.45 -22.23
CA ARG A 59 17.85 17.14 -22.72
C ARG A 59 17.60 15.63 -22.86
N TRP A 60 18.56 14.89 -23.38
CA TRP A 60 18.47 13.44 -23.49
C TRP A 60 18.28 12.75 -22.14
N PHE A 61 18.88 13.28 -21.09
CA PHE A 61 18.75 12.74 -19.72
C PHE A 61 17.38 13.06 -19.13
N TYR A 62 16.85 14.28 -19.38
CA TYR A 62 15.47 14.62 -19.05
C TYR A 62 14.47 13.69 -19.72
N ASP A 63 14.64 13.44 -21.02
CA ASP A 63 13.77 12.55 -21.79
C ASP A 63 13.87 11.11 -21.28
N PHE A 64 15.08 10.63 -20.96
CA PHE A 64 15.28 9.31 -20.33
C PHE A 64 14.54 9.19 -18.98
N LEU A 65 14.70 10.17 -18.10
CA LEU A 65 14.00 10.18 -16.80
C LEU A 65 12.47 10.23 -16.98
N THR A 66 12.01 10.99 -17.98
CA THR A 66 10.58 11.05 -18.31
C THR A 66 10.07 9.71 -18.82
N MET A 67 10.81 9.02 -19.70
CA MET A 67 10.45 7.68 -20.17
C MET A 67 10.36 6.67 -19.03
N VAL A 68 11.29 6.72 -18.06
CA VAL A 68 11.27 5.85 -16.88
C VAL A 68 10.05 6.18 -16.00
N TYR A 69 9.76 7.45 -15.79
CA TYR A 69 8.60 7.89 -15.01
C TYR A 69 7.29 7.45 -15.67
N GLU A 70 7.09 7.73 -16.95
CA GLU A 70 5.88 7.34 -17.69
C GLU A 70 5.75 5.80 -17.82
N GLY A 71 6.86 5.10 -17.99
CA GLY A 71 6.89 3.62 -18.01
C GLY A 71 6.57 2.97 -16.67
N THR A 72 6.47 3.76 -15.60
CA THR A 72 6.16 3.30 -14.23
C THR A 72 4.90 3.96 -13.67
N TYR A 73 4.92 5.24 -13.37
CA TYR A 73 3.76 5.97 -12.85
C TYR A 73 2.67 6.15 -13.91
N GLY A 74 3.03 6.33 -15.17
CA GLY A 74 2.07 6.47 -16.28
C GLY A 74 1.22 5.22 -16.49
N ILE A 75 1.68 4.04 -16.05
CA ILE A 75 0.94 2.77 -16.12
C ILE A 75 0.54 2.21 -14.74
N PHE A 76 0.52 3.05 -13.72
CA PHE A 76 0.27 2.63 -12.32
C PHE A 76 -1.03 1.84 -12.17
N SER A 77 -2.14 2.30 -12.74
CA SER A 77 -3.45 1.64 -12.65
C SER A 77 -3.47 0.29 -13.34
N VAL A 78 -2.76 0.14 -14.47
CA VAL A 78 -2.61 -1.14 -15.16
C VAL A 78 -1.87 -2.15 -14.29
N ALA A 79 -0.75 -1.72 -13.69
CA ALA A 79 0.01 -2.55 -12.75
C ALA A 79 -0.82 -2.93 -11.53
N LEU A 80 -1.66 -2.01 -11.02
CA LEU A 80 -2.54 -2.26 -9.89
C LEU A 80 -3.62 -3.31 -10.23
N VAL A 81 -4.24 -3.26 -11.41
CA VAL A 81 -5.19 -4.28 -11.87
C VAL A 81 -4.54 -5.65 -11.91
N ILE A 82 -3.32 -5.73 -12.48
CA ILE A 82 -2.57 -6.99 -12.57
C ILE A 82 -2.30 -7.56 -11.17
N THR A 83 -1.78 -6.73 -10.27
CA THR A 83 -1.42 -7.19 -8.91
C THR A 83 -2.64 -7.52 -8.06
N ILE A 84 -3.78 -6.84 -8.24
CA ILE A 84 -5.05 -7.19 -7.59
C ILE A 84 -5.57 -8.53 -8.09
N ALA A 85 -5.57 -8.74 -9.41
CA ALA A 85 -6.03 -10.00 -9.98
C ALA A 85 -5.15 -11.17 -9.55
N TYR A 86 -3.83 -10.97 -9.55
CA TYR A 86 -2.86 -11.93 -9.02
C TYR A 86 -3.14 -12.23 -7.54
N SER A 87 -3.23 -11.20 -6.69
CA SER A 87 -3.47 -11.36 -5.25
C SER A 87 -4.80 -12.03 -4.96
N TYR A 88 -5.85 -11.69 -5.72
CA TYR A 88 -7.16 -12.33 -5.59
C TYR A 88 -7.10 -13.83 -5.89
N ALA A 89 -6.46 -14.22 -6.99
CA ALA A 89 -6.35 -15.60 -7.40
C ALA A 89 -5.47 -16.42 -6.44
N MET A 90 -4.35 -15.85 -5.98
CA MET A 90 -3.48 -16.50 -4.99
C MET A 90 -4.18 -16.72 -3.65
N GLU A 91 -4.96 -15.76 -3.18
CA GLU A 91 -5.74 -15.89 -1.94
C GLU A 91 -6.88 -16.90 -2.07
N LYS A 92 -7.31 -17.21 -3.31
CA LYS A 92 -8.25 -18.29 -3.61
C LYS A 92 -7.57 -19.65 -3.81
N ASN A 93 -6.24 -19.75 -3.64
CA ASN A 93 -5.45 -20.95 -3.89
C ASN A 93 -5.61 -21.50 -5.32
N GLU A 94 -5.74 -20.63 -6.31
CA GLU A 94 -5.81 -21.00 -7.72
C GLU A 94 -4.44 -21.46 -8.24
N SER A 95 -4.42 -22.38 -9.22
CA SER A 95 -3.19 -22.76 -9.91
C SER A 95 -2.60 -21.57 -10.69
N LEU A 96 -1.27 -21.56 -10.91
CA LEU A 96 -0.59 -20.50 -11.66
C LEU A 96 -1.18 -20.26 -13.05
N GLU A 97 -1.62 -21.32 -13.73
CA GLU A 97 -2.29 -21.22 -15.03
C GLU A 97 -3.60 -20.42 -14.93
N ASN A 98 -4.40 -20.68 -13.90
CA ASN A 98 -5.63 -19.96 -13.65
C ASN A 98 -5.36 -18.49 -13.28
N VAL A 99 -4.31 -18.19 -12.52
CA VAL A 99 -3.93 -16.83 -12.14
C VAL A 99 -3.78 -15.93 -13.38
N VAL A 100 -3.15 -16.44 -14.44
CA VAL A 100 -3.02 -15.70 -15.71
C VAL A 100 -4.38 -15.30 -16.29
N MET A 101 -5.38 -16.19 -16.21
CA MET A 101 -6.73 -15.89 -16.70
C MET A 101 -7.44 -14.83 -15.87
N TYR A 102 -7.27 -14.82 -14.54
CA TYR A 102 -7.77 -13.72 -13.70
C TYR A 102 -7.20 -12.38 -14.12
N VAL A 103 -5.89 -12.33 -14.41
CA VAL A 103 -5.22 -11.11 -14.88
C VAL A 103 -5.78 -10.64 -16.21
N VAL A 104 -5.93 -11.54 -17.19
CA VAL A 104 -6.47 -11.22 -18.52
C VAL A 104 -7.90 -10.68 -18.43
N VAL A 105 -8.74 -11.34 -17.62
CA VAL A 105 -10.14 -10.91 -17.41
C VAL A 105 -10.20 -9.53 -16.75
N ALA A 106 -9.39 -9.28 -15.72
CA ALA A 106 -9.37 -8.01 -15.01
C ALA A 106 -8.88 -6.88 -15.92
N LEU A 107 -7.84 -7.13 -16.74
CA LEU A 107 -7.36 -6.16 -17.72
C LEU A 107 -8.42 -5.85 -18.79
N ALA A 108 -9.11 -6.85 -19.32
CA ALA A 108 -10.17 -6.65 -20.30
C ALA A 108 -11.31 -5.82 -19.73
N ALA A 109 -11.73 -6.11 -18.49
CA ALA A 109 -12.77 -5.36 -17.80
C ALA A 109 -12.35 -3.91 -17.51
N PHE A 110 -11.10 -3.69 -17.08
CA PHE A 110 -10.58 -2.35 -16.81
C PHE A 110 -10.43 -1.53 -18.11
N SER A 111 -9.90 -2.13 -19.18
CA SER A 111 -9.79 -1.47 -20.47
C SER A 111 -11.14 -1.02 -21.04
N ALA A 112 -12.21 -1.82 -20.84
CA ALA A 112 -13.57 -1.44 -21.21
C ALA A 112 -14.11 -0.23 -20.42
N GLN A 113 -13.56 0.06 -19.24
CA GLN A 113 -13.91 1.22 -18.43
C GLN A 113 -13.06 2.47 -18.74
N LEU A 114 -11.97 2.31 -19.44
CA LEU A 114 -11.12 3.43 -19.88
C LEU A 114 -11.57 4.08 -21.19
N ASN A 115 -12.68 3.63 -21.79
CA ASN A 115 -13.17 4.08 -23.11
C ASN A 115 -12.13 3.85 -24.22
N LEU A 116 -11.35 2.78 -24.13
CA LEU A 116 -10.29 2.50 -25.10
C LEU A 116 -10.87 2.37 -26.52
N GLY A 117 -10.34 3.15 -27.46
CA GLY A 117 -10.83 3.16 -28.85
C GLY A 117 -11.98 4.11 -29.12
N THR A 118 -12.40 4.94 -28.15
CA THR A 118 -13.37 6.03 -28.32
C THR A 118 -12.71 7.39 -28.17
N GLU A 119 -13.41 8.48 -28.53
CA GLU A 119 -12.92 9.86 -28.36
C GLU A 119 -12.80 10.25 -26.88
N ASP A 120 -13.51 9.57 -25.99
CA ASP A 120 -13.48 9.80 -24.54
C ASP A 120 -12.32 9.10 -23.82
N PHE A 121 -11.39 8.47 -24.57
CA PHE A 121 -10.22 7.83 -23.97
C PHE A 121 -9.24 8.86 -23.43
N ASP A 122 -8.93 8.74 -22.14
CA ASP A 122 -7.93 9.57 -21.47
C ASP A 122 -6.77 8.71 -20.93
N VAL A 123 -5.57 9.01 -21.39
CA VAL A 123 -4.32 8.34 -21.00
C VAL A 123 -4.07 8.48 -19.48
N ALA A 124 -4.53 9.57 -18.85
CA ALA A 124 -4.40 9.79 -17.41
C ALA A 124 -5.03 8.66 -16.58
N GLY A 125 -6.07 7.99 -17.11
CA GLY A 125 -6.69 6.83 -16.47
C GLY A 125 -5.80 5.60 -16.34
N LEU A 126 -4.72 5.50 -17.13
CA LEU A 126 -3.71 4.44 -17.02
C LEU A 126 -2.77 4.69 -15.82
N GLY A 127 -2.55 5.95 -15.47
CA GLY A 127 -1.69 6.40 -14.38
C GLY A 127 -2.39 6.38 -13.00
N THR A 128 -1.90 7.20 -12.10
CA THR A 128 -2.37 7.25 -10.70
C THR A 128 -3.81 7.75 -10.53
N THR A 129 -4.33 8.54 -11.47
CA THR A 129 -5.72 9.04 -11.43
C THR A 129 -6.76 7.95 -11.57
N GLY A 130 -6.44 6.87 -12.31
CA GLY A 130 -7.31 5.71 -12.48
C GLY A 130 -7.22 4.66 -11.37
N CYS A 131 -6.38 4.85 -10.34
CA CYS A 131 -6.07 3.80 -9.36
C CYS A 131 -7.29 3.30 -8.59
N PHE A 132 -8.27 4.16 -8.30
CA PHE A 132 -9.51 3.77 -7.65
C PHE A 132 -10.34 2.82 -8.54
N ALA A 133 -10.56 3.22 -9.78
CA ALA A 133 -11.25 2.38 -10.76
C ALA A 133 -10.53 1.05 -10.95
N ALA A 134 -9.19 1.07 -11.06
CA ALA A 134 -8.36 -0.11 -11.17
C ALA A 134 -8.56 -1.08 -9.98
N MET A 135 -8.57 -0.55 -8.77
CA MET A 135 -8.77 -1.33 -7.55
C MET A 135 -10.14 -2.01 -7.51
N PHE A 136 -11.21 -1.26 -7.74
CA PHE A 136 -12.57 -1.80 -7.67
C PHE A 136 -12.90 -2.70 -8.85
N ILE A 137 -12.59 -2.27 -10.07
CA ILE A 137 -12.88 -3.07 -11.26
C ILE A 137 -12.04 -4.33 -11.29
N GLY A 138 -10.74 -4.24 -10.95
CA GLY A 138 -9.87 -5.40 -10.83
C GLY A 138 -10.44 -6.43 -9.84
N TYR A 139 -10.87 -6.01 -8.66
CA TYR A 139 -11.46 -6.89 -7.66
C TYR A 139 -12.83 -7.46 -8.09
N LEU A 140 -13.74 -6.61 -8.57
CA LEU A 140 -15.11 -7.02 -8.95
C LEU A 140 -15.10 -7.95 -10.16
N SER A 141 -14.24 -7.70 -11.15
CA SER A 141 -14.08 -8.58 -12.32
C SER A 141 -13.57 -9.96 -11.92
N CYS A 142 -12.59 -10.04 -11.01
CA CYS A 142 -12.11 -11.30 -10.46
C CYS A 142 -13.21 -12.04 -9.68
N MET A 143 -14.00 -11.33 -8.90
CA MET A 143 -15.13 -11.91 -8.16
C MET A 143 -16.20 -12.46 -9.12
N ALA A 144 -16.56 -11.69 -10.14
CA ALA A 144 -17.51 -12.12 -11.17
C ALA A 144 -17.00 -13.34 -11.94
N PHE A 145 -15.75 -13.31 -12.40
CA PHE A 145 -15.08 -14.41 -13.08
C PHE A 145 -15.05 -15.69 -12.23
N SER A 146 -14.67 -15.58 -10.96
CA SER A 146 -14.66 -16.69 -10.01
C SER A 146 -16.05 -17.34 -9.83
N LYS A 147 -17.12 -16.53 -9.84
CA LYS A 147 -18.50 -17.04 -9.79
C LYS A 147 -18.91 -17.73 -11.10
N LEU A 148 -18.61 -17.12 -12.24
CA LEU A 148 -18.97 -17.67 -13.56
C LEU A 148 -18.28 -19.00 -13.85
N ARG A 149 -17.03 -19.16 -13.42
CA ARG A 149 -16.28 -20.43 -13.53
C ARG A 149 -16.92 -21.61 -12.80
N ARG A 150 -17.77 -21.39 -11.81
CA ARG A 150 -18.52 -22.44 -11.11
C ARG A 150 -19.68 -22.99 -11.93
N CYS A 151 -20.06 -22.31 -13.02
CA CYS A 151 -21.11 -22.72 -13.91
C CYS A 151 -20.53 -23.59 -15.04
N HIS A 152 -20.57 -24.91 -14.90
CA HIS A 152 -20.03 -25.88 -15.89
C HIS A 152 -20.55 -25.66 -17.30
N LYS A 153 -21.81 -25.17 -17.47
CA LYS A 153 -22.39 -24.88 -18.78
C LYS A 153 -21.64 -23.79 -19.56
N LEU A 154 -20.94 -22.90 -18.86
CA LEU A 154 -20.18 -21.78 -19.46
C LEU A 154 -18.74 -22.17 -19.78
N MET A 155 -18.27 -23.35 -19.32
CA MET A 155 -16.85 -23.74 -19.41
C MET A 155 -16.50 -24.45 -20.71
N LEU A 156 -17.46 -24.78 -21.57
CA LEU A 156 -17.25 -25.42 -22.88
C LEU A 156 -16.37 -26.70 -22.78
N GLU A 157 -16.44 -27.45 -21.69
CA GLU A 157 -15.57 -28.60 -21.40
C GLU A 157 -15.65 -29.70 -22.48
N GLN A 158 -16.80 -29.84 -23.10
CA GLN A 158 -17.04 -30.81 -24.19
C GLN A 158 -16.16 -30.60 -25.42
N TYR A 159 -15.62 -29.40 -25.62
CA TYR A 159 -14.75 -29.05 -26.77
C TYR A 159 -13.26 -29.17 -26.45
N THR A 160 -12.87 -29.57 -25.24
CA THR A 160 -11.47 -29.52 -24.79
C THR A 160 -10.77 -30.91 -24.88
N ALA A 161 -11.49 -31.95 -25.28
CA ALA A 161 -10.93 -33.29 -25.38
C ALA A 161 -9.77 -33.37 -26.39
N GLY A 162 -8.62 -33.86 -25.95
CA GLY A 162 -7.42 -34.01 -26.79
C GLY A 162 -6.59 -32.77 -27.02
N MET A 163 -6.92 -31.64 -26.37
CA MET A 163 -6.17 -30.38 -26.48
C MET A 163 -5.08 -30.26 -25.41
N GLY A 164 -4.02 -29.52 -25.70
CA GLY A 164 -2.99 -29.16 -24.72
C GLY A 164 -3.51 -28.22 -23.63
N GLY A 165 -2.93 -28.26 -22.43
CA GLY A 165 -3.42 -27.56 -21.24
C GLY A 165 -3.73 -26.08 -21.42
N GLY A 166 -2.87 -25.32 -22.13
CA GLY A 166 -3.10 -23.90 -22.41
C GLY A 166 -4.34 -23.63 -23.27
N CYS A 167 -4.60 -24.47 -24.29
CA CYS A 167 -5.80 -24.37 -25.13
C CYS A 167 -7.07 -24.73 -24.35
N VAL A 168 -7.01 -25.76 -23.51
CA VAL A 168 -8.11 -26.14 -22.61
C VAL A 168 -8.50 -24.96 -21.72
N LEU A 169 -7.52 -24.31 -21.12
CA LEU A 169 -7.74 -23.15 -20.24
C LEU A 169 -8.35 -21.98 -21.01
N ALA A 170 -7.84 -21.65 -22.20
CA ALA A 170 -8.36 -20.58 -23.04
C ALA A 170 -9.83 -20.81 -23.42
N ILE A 171 -10.21 -22.03 -23.82
CA ILE A 171 -11.60 -22.37 -24.18
C ILE A 171 -12.51 -22.30 -22.96
N ARG A 172 -12.08 -22.82 -21.82
CA ARG A 172 -12.84 -22.75 -20.56
C ARG A 172 -13.09 -21.32 -20.09
N THR A 173 -12.21 -20.38 -20.42
CA THR A 173 -12.33 -18.97 -19.99
C THR A 173 -13.03 -18.07 -20.99
N LEU A 174 -13.25 -18.54 -22.23
CA LEU A 174 -13.80 -17.74 -23.32
C LEU A 174 -15.13 -17.04 -22.99
N ILE A 175 -16.13 -17.82 -22.58
CA ILE A 175 -17.47 -17.27 -22.26
C ILE A 175 -17.44 -16.43 -20.97
N PRO A 176 -16.85 -16.90 -19.83
CA PRO A 176 -16.74 -16.08 -18.64
C PRO A 176 -16.00 -14.75 -18.88
N LEU A 177 -14.93 -14.72 -19.65
CA LEU A 177 -14.20 -13.51 -20.03
C LEU A 177 -15.12 -12.58 -20.83
N GLY A 178 -15.76 -13.10 -21.89
CA GLY A 178 -16.67 -12.32 -22.73
C GLY A 178 -17.80 -11.67 -21.90
N ILE A 179 -18.42 -12.40 -20.99
CA ILE A 179 -19.47 -11.88 -20.09
C ILE A 179 -18.93 -10.76 -19.19
N VAL A 180 -17.75 -10.94 -18.57
CA VAL A 180 -17.17 -9.94 -17.66
C VAL A 180 -16.77 -8.68 -18.42
N ALA A 181 -16.11 -8.82 -19.57
CA ALA A 181 -15.68 -7.69 -20.38
C ALA A 181 -16.87 -6.91 -20.97
N ALA A 182 -17.84 -7.62 -21.55
CA ALA A 182 -19.07 -7.00 -22.09
C ALA A 182 -19.92 -6.38 -20.96
N GLY A 183 -20.01 -7.04 -19.82
CA GLY A 183 -20.69 -6.51 -18.63
C GLY A 183 -20.04 -5.21 -18.13
N SER A 184 -18.72 -5.18 -18.07
CA SER A 184 -17.95 -3.98 -17.68
C SER A 184 -18.22 -2.83 -18.68
N GLY A 185 -18.10 -3.07 -19.99
CA GLY A 185 -18.41 -2.07 -21.01
C GLY A 185 -19.88 -1.61 -20.98
N GLY A 186 -20.82 -2.55 -20.75
CA GLY A 186 -22.25 -2.23 -20.59
C GLY A 186 -22.54 -1.33 -19.40
N VAL A 187 -21.86 -1.55 -18.27
CA VAL A 187 -21.96 -0.67 -17.08
C VAL A 187 -21.42 0.72 -17.40
N ASN A 188 -20.28 0.80 -18.10
CA ASN A 188 -19.69 2.07 -18.54
C ASN A 188 -20.66 2.87 -19.43
N LEU A 189 -21.22 2.22 -20.45
CA LEU A 189 -22.21 2.85 -21.33
C LEU A 189 -23.47 3.30 -20.60
N LEU A 190 -23.94 2.50 -19.64
CA LEU A 190 -25.13 2.84 -18.84
C LEU A 190 -24.84 4.07 -17.98
N ILE A 191 -23.72 4.10 -17.27
CA ILE A 191 -23.32 5.26 -16.46
C ILE A 191 -23.16 6.49 -17.35
N GLY A 192 -22.49 6.36 -18.48
CA GLY A 192 -22.29 7.46 -19.43
C GLY A 192 -23.60 8.04 -19.97
N ARG A 193 -24.59 7.19 -20.27
CA ARG A 193 -25.92 7.65 -20.71
C ARG A 193 -26.72 8.36 -19.63
N ILE A 194 -26.57 7.96 -18.37
CA ILE A 194 -27.30 8.57 -17.23
C ILE A 194 -26.63 9.87 -16.78
N THR A 195 -25.30 9.89 -16.71
CA THR A 195 -24.55 10.99 -16.10
C THR A 195 -23.91 11.94 -17.11
N GLY A 196 -23.82 11.56 -18.38
CA GLY A 196 -23.06 12.27 -19.42
C GLY A 196 -21.53 12.05 -19.30
N ILE A 197 -21.07 11.21 -18.37
CA ILE A 197 -19.64 10.98 -18.09
C ILE A 197 -19.34 9.51 -18.35
N TYR A 198 -18.52 9.24 -19.35
CA TYR A 198 -18.06 7.91 -19.70
C TYR A 198 -16.74 7.60 -18.98
N GLY A 199 -16.62 6.38 -18.49
CA GLY A 199 -15.44 5.93 -17.72
C GLY A 199 -15.66 5.99 -16.20
N CYS A 200 -15.48 4.84 -15.58
CA CYS A 200 -15.68 4.72 -14.12
C CYS A 200 -14.75 5.66 -13.34
N TYR A 201 -13.47 5.82 -13.77
CA TYR A 201 -12.54 6.70 -13.08
C TYR A 201 -12.92 8.18 -13.24
N GLN A 202 -13.38 8.61 -14.43
CA GLN A 202 -13.84 9.98 -14.69
C GLN A 202 -15.09 10.29 -13.85
N TRP A 203 -16.02 9.33 -13.78
CA TRP A 203 -17.23 9.45 -12.96
C TRP A 203 -16.91 9.59 -11.46
N PHE A 204 -16.01 8.76 -10.93
CA PHE A 204 -15.56 8.90 -9.54
C PHE A 204 -14.88 10.23 -9.28
N ASN A 205 -13.95 10.62 -10.14
CA ASN A 205 -13.26 11.90 -10.02
C ASN A 205 -14.25 13.08 -10.06
N HIS A 206 -15.24 13.01 -10.95
CA HIS A 206 -16.28 14.05 -11.04
C HIS A 206 -17.12 14.15 -9.76
N ILE A 207 -17.52 13.03 -9.16
CA ILE A 207 -18.27 13.05 -7.89
C ILE A 207 -17.43 13.71 -6.78
N PHE A 208 -16.17 13.32 -6.66
CA PHE A 208 -15.28 13.93 -5.66
C PHE A 208 -15.02 15.41 -5.95
N TYR A 209 -14.83 15.76 -7.21
CA TYR A 209 -14.71 17.15 -7.64
C TYR A 209 -15.94 17.96 -7.27
N ALA A 210 -17.13 17.51 -7.66
CA ALA A 210 -18.40 18.21 -7.37
C ALA A 210 -18.67 18.32 -5.86
N ALA A 211 -18.36 17.27 -5.09
CA ALA A 211 -18.49 17.32 -3.64
C ALA A 211 -17.56 18.36 -3.00
N CYS A 212 -16.34 18.51 -3.50
CA CYS A 212 -15.37 19.47 -2.97
C CYS A 212 -15.57 20.89 -3.49
N GLN A 213 -16.11 21.08 -4.71
CA GLN A 213 -16.35 22.40 -5.29
C GLN A 213 -17.35 23.22 -4.47
N ASN A 214 -18.43 22.58 -3.98
CA ASN A 214 -19.42 23.24 -3.14
C ASN A 214 -18.87 23.73 -1.78
N ILE A 215 -17.70 23.27 -1.38
CA ILE A 215 -17.05 23.63 -0.12
C ILE A 215 -16.22 24.92 -0.28
N ALA A 216 -15.81 25.25 -1.50
CA ALA A 216 -14.94 26.38 -1.79
C ALA A 216 -15.60 27.76 -1.54
N ASP A 217 -16.91 27.83 -1.52
CA ASP A 217 -17.66 29.06 -1.27
C ASP A 217 -17.62 29.54 0.21
N TYR A 218 -17.03 28.73 1.09
CA TYR A 218 -16.83 29.07 2.49
C TYR A 218 -15.54 29.89 2.71
N SER A 219 -15.23 30.20 3.95
CA SER A 219 -13.98 30.89 4.27
C SER A 219 -12.75 30.12 3.82
N ASN A 220 -11.67 30.80 3.41
CA ASN A 220 -10.40 30.19 2.98
C ASN A 220 -9.86 29.19 4.02
N PHE A 221 -10.05 29.46 5.33
CA PHE A 221 -9.70 28.53 6.40
C PHE A 221 -10.52 27.23 6.35
N LEU A 222 -11.84 27.34 6.29
CA LEU A 222 -12.70 26.14 6.34
C LEU A 222 -12.55 25.31 5.07
N SER A 223 -12.45 25.93 3.91
CA SER A 223 -12.27 25.26 2.63
C SER A 223 -10.93 24.51 2.57
N GLY A 224 -9.83 25.14 3.04
CA GLY A 224 -8.52 24.50 3.12
C GLY A 224 -8.49 23.33 4.13
N LEU A 225 -9.21 23.45 5.25
CA LEU A 225 -9.35 22.38 6.23
C LEU A 225 -10.09 21.17 5.65
N LEU A 226 -11.20 21.41 4.97
CA LEU A 226 -12.00 20.36 4.34
C LEU A 226 -11.26 19.69 3.17
N TYR A 227 -10.56 20.48 2.35
CA TYR A 227 -9.67 19.97 1.31
C TYR A 227 -8.59 19.04 1.90
N THR A 228 -7.88 19.52 2.93
CA THR A 228 -6.85 18.73 3.61
C THR A 228 -7.40 17.43 4.16
N PHE A 229 -8.56 17.47 4.79
CA PHE A 229 -9.22 16.27 5.31
C PHE A 229 -9.60 15.30 4.18
N ALA A 230 -10.24 15.79 3.11
CA ALA A 230 -10.70 14.98 1.98
C ALA A 230 -9.53 14.29 1.26
N VAL A 231 -8.47 15.03 0.92
CA VAL A 231 -7.28 14.48 0.26
C VAL A 231 -6.66 13.35 1.08
N ASN A 232 -6.46 13.54 2.38
CA ASN A 232 -5.82 12.53 3.22
C ASN A 232 -6.75 11.34 3.53
N LEU A 233 -8.06 11.56 3.60
CA LEU A 233 -9.04 10.49 3.70
C LEU A 233 -9.06 9.63 2.43
N MET A 234 -9.00 10.24 1.24
CA MET A 234 -8.91 9.53 -0.03
C MET A 234 -7.63 8.68 -0.09
N TRP A 235 -6.49 9.24 0.28
CA TRP A 235 -5.21 8.54 0.35
C TRP A 235 -5.23 7.34 1.30
N PHE A 236 -5.96 7.42 2.40
CA PHE A 236 -6.13 6.28 3.30
C PHE A 236 -6.79 5.07 2.61
N PHE A 237 -7.65 5.30 1.63
CA PHE A 237 -8.25 4.26 0.80
C PHE A 237 -7.39 3.86 -0.41
N GLY A 238 -6.18 4.38 -0.55
CA GLY A 238 -5.30 4.13 -1.68
C GLY A 238 -5.60 4.98 -2.91
N LEU A 239 -6.36 6.06 -2.74
CA LEU A 239 -6.70 7.02 -3.78
C LEU A 239 -5.70 8.16 -3.78
N HIS A 240 -5.14 8.51 -4.91
CA HIS A 240 -4.27 9.68 -5.04
C HIS A 240 -5.07 11.00 -4.94
N GLY A 241 -5.58 11.30 -3.74
CA GLY A 241 -6.47 12.43 -3.50
C GLY A 241 -5.91 13.78 -3.95
N SER A 242 -4.60 14.00 -3.81
CA SER A 242 -3.93 15.21 -4.28
C SER A 242 -4.00 15.39 -5.81
N HIS A 243 -3.87 14.31 -6.58
CA HIS A 243 -4.02 14.37 -8.04
C HIS A 243 -5.49 14.50 -8.47
N ILE A 244 -6.39 13.77 -7.82
CA ILE A 244 -7.82 13.80 -8.14
C ILE A 244 -8.40 15.20 -7.86
N LEU A 245 -8.01 15.83 -6.76
CA LEU A 245 -8.50 17.15 -6.33
C LEU A 245 -7.58 18.30 -6.70
N GLU A 246 -6.55 18.08 -7.54
CA GLU A 246 -5.61 19.12 -7.95
C GLU A 246 -6.31 20.27 -8.68
N ALA A 247 -7.19 19.94 -9.62
CA ALA A 247 -7.98 20.93 -10.35
C ALA A 247 -8.86 21.78 -9.41
N VAL A 248 -9.42 21.16 -8.36
CA VAL A 248 -10.19 21.89 -7.32
C VAL A 248 -9.28 22.84 -6.55
N ALA A 249 -8.08 22.40 -6.16
CA ALA A 249 -7.15 23.22 -5.42
C ALA A 249 -6.70 24.43 -6.22
N VAL A 250 -6.29 24.21 -7.48
CA VAL A 250 -5.81 25.29 -8.36
C VAL A 250 -6.92 26.27 -8.71
N HIS A 251 -8.12 25.76 -9.03
CA HIS A 251 -9.25 26.62 -9.41
C HIS A 251 -9.74 27.48 -8.23
N ASN A 252 -9.90 26.88 -7.04
CA ASN A 252 -10.55 27.55 -5.91
C ASN A 252 -9.59 28.33 -5.02
N PHE A 253 -8.34 27.90 -4.92
CA PHE A 253 -7.36 28.51 -4.01
C PHE A 253 -6.17 29.13 -4.73
N GLY A 254 -6.01 28.83 -6.03
CA GLY A 254 -4.81 29.21 -6.78
C GLY A 254 -3.59 28.36 -6.43
N VAL A 255 -2.57 28.44 -7.29
CA VAL A 255 -1.27 27.79 -7.03
C VAL A 255 -0.55 28.55 -5.93
N THR A 256 -0.46 29.86 -6.08
CA THR A 256 0.03 30.86 -5.11
C THR A 256 -0.88 32.06 -5.16
N GLY A 257 -0.79 33.00 -4.22
CA GLY A 257 -1.58 34.21 -4.31
C GLY A 257 -1.71 34.98 -3.00
N ASN A 258 -2.65 35.91 -2.94
CA ASN A 258 -2.89 36.78 -1.79
C ASN A 258 -3.72 36.12 -0.68
N VAL A 259 -4.00 34.81 -0.80
CA VAL A 259 -4.75 34.04 0.20
C VAL A 259 -3.81 33.17 1.02
N VAL A 260 -4.18 32.90 2.27
CA VAL A 260 -3.35 32.12 3.18
C VAL A 260 -3.24 30.67 2.68
N PHE A 261 -4.37 30.02 2.40
CA PHE A 261 -4.38 28.65 1.87
C PHE A 261 -4.36 28.67 0.35
N SER A 262 -3.35 28.07 -0.24
CA SER A 262 -3.15 27.84 -1.67
C SER A 262 -2.66 26.42 -1.91
N LYS A 263 -2.56 25.99 -3.19
CA LYS A 263 -1.98 24.67 -3.53
C LYS A 263 -0.54 24.54 -3.02
N ALA A 264 0.28 25.56 -3.22
CA ALA A 264 1.66 25.60 -2.70
C ALA A 264 1.72 25.52 -1.17
N PHE A 265 0.78 26.15 -0.47
CA PHE A 265 0.68 26.04 0.99
C PHE A 265 0.43 24.58 1.42
N TYR A 266 -0.50 23.89 0.75
CA TYR A 266 -0.77 22.48 1.02
C TYR A 266 0.46 21.60 0.80
N ASP A 267 1.11 21.73 -0.33
CA ASP A 267 2.27 20.89 -0.69
C ASP A 267 3.44 21.10 0.26
N VAL A 268 3.69 22.36 0.69
CA VAL A 268 4.85 22.70 1.51
C VAL A 268 4.63 22.44 3.00
N TYR A 269 3.47 22.77 3.56
CA TYR A 269 3.26 22.74 5.02
C TYR A 269 2.35 21.62 5.50
N VAL A 270 1.60 21.00 4.61
CA VAL A 270 0.65 19.93 4.98
C VAL A 270 1.15 18.58 4.50
N ALA A 271 1.48 18.44 3.21
CA ALA A 271 1.92 17.18 2.62
C ALA A 271 3.43 16.91 2.80
N MET A 272 3.97 17.22 3.97
CA MET A 272 5.38 17.02 4.29
C MET A 272 5.74 15.51 4.31
N GLY A 273 6.62 15.12 3.41
CA GLY A 273 6.95 13.71 3.18
C GLY A 273 5.88 12.96 2.40
N GLY A 274 4.92 13.67 1.77
CA GLY A 274 3.73 13.14 1.11
C GLY A 274 2.48 13.21 2.01
N CYS A 275 1.35 12.72 1.50
CA CYS A 275 0.09 12.70 2.22
C CYS A 275 0.20 11.98 3.56
N GLY A 276 -0.61 12.38 4.55
CA GLY A 276 -0.49 11.89 5.92
C GLY A 276 0.63 12.55 6.72
N THR A 277 1.33 13.55 6.16
CA THR A 277 2.54 14.14 6.79
C THR A 277 3.55 13.05 7.16
N THR A 278 3.83 12.15 6.21
CA THR A 278 4.54 10.88 6.45
C THR A 278 5.99 11.04 6.85
N VAL A 279 6.61 12.23 6.66
CA VAL A 279 7.93 12.54 7.27
C VAL A 279 7.89 12.41 8.79
N SER A 280 6.76 12.76 9.44
CA SER A 280 6.60 12.59 10.90
C SER A 280 6.55 11.11 11.29
N VAL A 281 5.88 10.27 10.48
CA VAL A 281 5.88 8.80 10.67
C VAL A 281 7.28 8.25 10.50
N LEU A 282 7.98 8.64 9.43
CA LEU A 282 9.35 8.22 9.15
C LEU A 282 10.26 8.48 10.35
N ILE A 283 10.28 9.72 10.83
CA ILE A 283 11.13 10.12 11.96
C ILE A 283 10.73 9.38 13.23
N ALA A 284 9.43 9.23 13.53
CA ALA A 284 8.95 8.48 14.67
C ALA A 284 9.43 7.01 14.63
N LEU A 285 9.35 6.37 13.47
CA LEU A 285 9.80 4.98 13.29
C LEU A 285 11.32 4.84 13.43
N LEU A 286 12.09 5.76 12.87
CA LEU A 286 13.56 5.73 12.97
C LEU A 286 14.05 5.99 14.39
N LEU A 287 13.38 6.85 15.17
CA LEU A 287 13.78 7.16 16.53
C LEU A 287 13.32 6.10 17.55
N PHE A 288 12.09 5.64 17.45
CA PHE A 288 11.46 4.82 18.49
C PHE A 288 11.33 3.34 18.16
N PHE A 289 11.40 2.96 16.87
CA PHE A 289 11.16 1.58 16.39
C PHE A 289 12.30 1.05 15.51
N ARG A 290 13.48 1.65 15.57
CA ARG A 290 14.62 1.37 14.67
C ARG A 290 15.02 -0.10 14.60
N LYS A 291 14.92 -0.83 15.72
CA LYS A 291 15.31 -2.26 15.79
C LYS A 291 14.26 -3.19 15.18
N GLU A 292 13.07 -2.70 14.96
CA GLU A 292 11.94 -3.47 14.49
C GLU A 292 11.89 -3.52 12.96
N ARG A 293 11.07 -4.43 12.43
CA ARG A 293 10.84 -4.55 10.98
C ARG A 293 10.36 -3.24 10.36
N THR A 294 9.43 -2.56 11.02
CA THR A 294 8.88 -1.27 10.58
C THR A 294 9.94 -0.17 10.52
N GLY A 295 10.85 -0.11 11.51
CA GLY A 295 11.95 0.84 11.50
C GLY A 295 13.02 0.55 10.45
N LYS A 296 13.31 -0.72 10.17
CA LYS A 296 14.21 -1.11 9.08
C LYS A 296 13.63 -0.71 7.71
N LEU A 297 12.33 -0.93 7.52
CA LEU A 297 11.63 -0.52 6.30
C LEU A 297 11.55 1.01 6.16
N ALA A 298 11.34 1.73 7.26
CA ALA A 298 11.41 3.19 7.30
C ALA A 298 12.80 3.69 6.88
N GLY A 299 13.87 3.01 7.28
CA GLY A 299 15.22 3.31 6.81
C GLY A 299 15.37 3.23 5.29
N LEU A 300 14.79 2.20 4.66
CA LEU A 300 14.77 2.08 3.19
C LEU A 300 13.92 3.17 2.52
N ALA A 301 12.79 3.54 3.14
CA ALA A 301 11.89 4.58 2.63
C ALA A 301 12.41 6.01 2.85
N SER A 302 13.50 6.21 3.61
CA SER A 302 13.97 7.55 3.99
C SER A 302 14.25 8.43 2.80
N PHE A 303 14.92 7.88 1.77
CA PHE A 303 15.26 8.64 0.57
C PHE A 303 14.01 9.16 -0.14
N THR A 304 13.02 8.30 -0.38
CA THR A 304 11.82 8.68 -1.14
C THR A 304 10.93 9.63 -0.36
N VAL A 305 10.76 9.43 0.96
CA VAL A 305 9.95 10.30 1.81
C VAL A 305 10.53 11.71 1.93
N VAL A 306 11.86 11.87 1.89
CA VAL A 306 12.49 13.19 1.85
C VAL A 306 12.05 13.99 0.62
N PHE A 307 11.81 13.31 -0.50
CA PHE A 307 11.28 13.90 -1.74
C PHE A 307 9.75 13.85 -1.85
N ASN A 308 9.06 13.73 -0.73
CA ASN A 308 7.59 13.65 -0.63
C ASN A 308 6.94 12.45 -1.35
N LEU A 309 7.73 11.40 -1.62
CA LEU A 309 7.27 10.14 -2.21
C LEU A 309 7.08 9.12 -1.08
N ASN A 310 5.85 8.95 -0.63
CA ASN A 310 5.53 8.19 0.57
C ASN A 310 5.03 6.76 0.33
N GLU A 311 4.90 6.33 -0.90
CA GLU A 311 4.28 5.06 -1.28
C GLU A 311 5.04 3.86 -0.68
N MET A 312 6.37 3.91 -0.66
CA MET A 312 7.17 2.86 -0.03
C MET A 312 6.85 2.73 1.47
N LEU A 313 6.65 3.85 2.15
CA LEU A 313 6.31 3.86 3.56
C LEU A 313 4.86 3.42 3.79
N THR A 314 3.91 3.95 3.02
CA THR A 314 2.47 3.74 3.20
C THR A 314 2.00 2.35 2.76
N PHE A 315 2.63 1.76 1.73
CA PHE A 315 2.33 0.42 1.25
C PHE A 315 3.15 -0.65 1.97
N GLY A 316 4.43 -0.39 2.23
CA GLY A 316 5.35 -1.32 2.88
C GLY A 316 5.09 -1.50 4.38
N ILE A 317 4.74 -0.42 5.08
CA ILE A 317 4.13 -0.47 6.40
C ILE A 317 2.64 -0.30 6.13
N PRO A 318 1.78 -1.30 6.39
CA PRO A 318 0.38 -1.23 5.98
C PRO A 318 -0.35 -0.10 6.72
N ILE A 319 -0.16 1.14 6.24
CA ILE A 319 -0.85 2.34 6.73
C ILE A 319 -2.21 2.41 6.03
N ILE A 320 -2.25 2.17 4.71
CA ILE A 320 -3.47 2.14 3.92
C ILE A 320 -4.37 0.99 4.39
N LEU A 321 -5.65 1.28 4.51
CA LEU A 321 -6.69 0.39 5.02
C LEU A 321 -6.39 -0.17 6.44
N ASN A 322 -5.56 0.52 7.23
CA ASN A 322 -5.31 0.19 8.62
C ASN A 322 -6.14 1.09 9.54
N PRO A 323 -7.21 0.59 10.17
CA PRO A 323 -8.11 1.42 10.95
C PRO A 323 -7.45 2.12 12.15
N ILE A 324 -6.34 1.57 12.68
CA ILE A 324 -5.61 2.18 13.81
C ILE A 324 -4.87 3.42 13.33
N LEU A 325 -4.28 3.35 12.12
CA LEU A 325 -3.49 4.42 11.55
C LEU A 325 -4.34 5.43 10.77
N LEU A 326 -5.63 5.15 10.51
CA LEU A 326 -6.57 6.10 9.88
C LEU A 326 -6.58 7.44 10.60
N VAL A 327 -6.74 7.39 11.93
CA VAL A 327 -6.89 8.61 12.74
C VAL A 327 -5.66 9.52 12.60
N PRO A 328 -4.42 9.06 12.89
CA PRO A 328 -3.27 9.92 12.75
C PRO A 328 -2.96 10.27 11.28
N PHE A 329 -3.23 9.38 10.33
CA PHE A 329 -2.96 9.64 8.91
C PHE A 329 -3.81 10.78 8.34
N VAL A 330 -5.08 10.88 8.75
CA VAL A 330 -5.99 11.93 8.29
C VAL A 330 -5.86 13.20 9.13
N LEU A 331 -5.70 13.08 10.46
CA LEU A 331 -5.73 14.23 11.34
C LEU A 331 -4.38 14.93 11.53
N THR A 332 -3.24 14.25 11.35
CA THR A 332 -1.93 14.93 11.42
C THR A 332 -1.78 16.04 10.38
N PRO A 333 -2.11 15.84 9.09
CA PRO A 333 -2.13 16.92 8.12
C PRO A 333 -3.04 18.10 8.50
N VAL A 334 -4.19 17.78 9.11
CA VAL A 334 -5.11 18.84 9.62
C VAL A 334 -4.47 19.64 10.73
N VAL A 335 -3.75 19.00 11.65
CA VAL A 335 -2.98 19.69 12.70
C VAL A 335 -1.89 20.58 12.10
N CYS A 336 -1.12 20.04 11.14
CA CYS A 336 -0.08 20.81 10.44
C CYS A 336 -0.68 22.00 9.68
N TYR A 337 -1.81 21.80 9.01
CA TYR A 337 -2.58 22.86 8.36
C TYR A 337 -2.95 23.97 9.34
N CYS A 338 -3.57 23.64 10.48
CA CYS A 338 -3.97 24.62 11.48
C CYS A 338 -2.77 25.40 12.05
N LEU A 339 -1.66 24.72 12.33
CA LEU A 339 -0.43 25.35 12.83
C LEU A 339 0.17 26.34 11.82
N ALA A 340 0.30 25.93 10.57
CA ALA A 340 0.85 26.77 9.52
C ALA A 340 -0.09 27.93 9.18
N TYR A 341 -1.41 27.69 9.14
CA TYR A 341 -2.41 28.72 8.90
C TYR A 341 -2.38 29.78 10.01
N ALA A 342 -2.35 29.36 11.28
CA ALA A 342 -2.23 30.26 12.43
C ALA A 342 -0.93 31.07 12.38
N ALA A 343 0.20 30.44 12.04
CA ALA A 343 1.48 31.14 11.88
C ALA A 343 1.43 32.19 10.80
N THR A 344 0.67 31.97 9.71
CA THR A 344 0.50 32.97 8.64
C THR A 344 -0.42 34.13 9.09
N VAL A 345 -1.56 33.83 9.72
CA VAL A 345 -2.50 34.84 10.20
C VAL A 345 -1.86 35.74 11.28
N CYS A 346 -1.03 35.13 12.15
CA CYS A 346 -0.28 35.91 13.16
C CYS A 346 0.91 36.70 12.59
N GLY A 347 1.15 36.66 11.28
CA GLY A 347 2.24 37.41 10.63
C GLY A 347 3.63 36.83 10.87
N PHE A 348 3.75 35.63 11.49
CA PHE A 348 5.04 34.95 11.64
C PHE A 348 5.52 34.41 10.31
N LEU A 349 4.64 33.70 9.56
CA LEU A 349 4.91 33.17 8.24
C LEU A 349 4.34 34.09 7.16
N PRO A 350 5.10 34.49 6.15
CA PRO A 350 4.55 35.27 5.04
C PRO A 350 3.60 34.42 4.19
N VAL A 351 2.62 35.07 3.54
CA VAL A 351 1.79 34.40 2.50
C VAL A 351 2.70 33.98 1.37
N LEU A 352 2.46 32.79 0.84
CA LEU A 352 3.32 32.17 -0.19
C LEU A 352 3.08 32.83 -1.55
N THR A 353 4.15 33.33 -2.13
CA THR A 353 4.16 33.98 -3.45
C THR A 353 4.94 33.19 -4.49
N HIS A 354 5.71 32.17 -4.07
CA HIS A 354 6.55 31.36 -4.96
C HIS A 354 6.01 29.94 -5.00
N GLU A 355 5.86 29.43 -6.21
CA GLU A 355 5.57 28.04 -6.44
C GLU A 355 6.84 27.20 -6.24
N VAL A 356 6.70 26.07 -5.59
CA VAL A 356 7.77 25.11 -5.37
C VAL A 356 7.26 23.75 -5.82
N VAL A 357 8.09 23.03 -6.58
CA VAL A 357 7.74 21.67 -7.02
C VAL A 357 7.43 20.80 -5.81
N TRP A 358 6.32 20.08 -5.86
CA TRP A 358 5.82 19.26 -4.73
C TRP A 358 6.84 18.23 -4.21
N SER A 359 7.75 17.73 -5.08
CA SER A 359 8.81 16.79 -4.73
C SER A 359 10.01 17.44 -4.03
N THR A 360 9.98 18.77 -3.78
CA THR A 360 11.06 19.47 -3.08
C THR A 360 11.21 18.98 -1.65
N PRO A 361 12.43 18.65 -1.20
CA PRO A 361 12.67 18.17 0.16
C PRO A 361 12.16 19.12 1.23
N VAL A 362 11.62 18.55 2.30
CA VAL A 362 11.20 19.30 3.49
C VAL A 362 12.37 20.08 4.06
N GLY A 363 12.12 21.32 4.51
CA GLY A 363 13.15 22.29 4.88
C GLY A 363 13.50 23.21 3.70
N ILE A 364 13.96 22.65 2.60
CA ILE A 364 14.24 23.39 1.37
C ILE A 364 12.95 24.00 0.82
N GLY A 365 11.88 23.20 0.71
CA GLY A 365 10.57 23.66 0.24
C GLY A 365 10.02 24.79 1.10
N GLY A 366 10.13 24.69 2.44
CA GLY A 366 9.70 25.75 3.36
C GLY A 366 10.45 27.05 3.18
N TYR A 367 11.76 26.98 2.95
CA TYR A 367 12.58 28.17 2.69
C TYR A 367 12.27 28.80 1.33
N LEU A 368 12.26 27.98 0.26
CA LEU A 368 12.02 28.49 -1.10
C LEU A 368 10.63 29.13 -1.27
N ALA A 369 9.60 28.50 -0.71
CA ALA A 369 8.23 28.99 -0.83
C ALA A 369 7.98 30.29 -0.04
N SER A 370 8.59 30.43 1.14
CA SER A 370 8.39 31.59 2.03
C SER A 370 9.44 32.67 1.86
N GLY A 371 10.58 32.40 1.21
CA GLY A 371 11.73 33.30 1.16
C GLY A 371 12.38 33.54 2.52
N SER A 372 12.08 32.73 3.54
CA SER A 372 12.48 32.98 4.93
C SER A 372 12.76 31.67 5.70
N TRP A 373 13.70 31.74 6.66
CA TRP A 373 13.93 30.66 7.62
C TRP A 373 12.69 30.30 8.47
N LYS A 374 11.73 31.22 8.59
CA LYS A 374 10.47 31.00 9.31
C LYS A 374 9.65 29.88 8.70
N GLY A 375 9.75 29.70 7.37
CA GLY A 375 9.13 28.55 6.70
C GLY A 375 9.68 27.20 7.17
N ILE A 376 11.02 27.11 7.36
CA ILE A 376 11.64 25.91 7.93
C ILE A 376 11.17 25.68 9.37
N ALA A 377 11.08 26.75 10.17
CA ALA A 377 10.63 26.65 11.56
C ALA A 377 9.19 26.14 11.67
N VAL A 378 8.28 26.61 10.82
CA VAL A 378 6.89 26.14 10.79
C VAL A 378 6.82 24.67 10.38
N GLN A 379 7.60 24.23 9.39
CA GLN A 379 7.70 22.81 9.02
C GLN A 379 8.22 21.97 10.20
N ALA A 380 9.27 22.42 10.89
CA ALA A 380 9.84 21.71 12.03
C ALA A 380 8.81 21.54 13.18
N VAL A 381 8.04 22.59 13.49
CA VAL A 381 6.97 22.54 14.48
C VAL A 381 5.86 21.58 14.06
N GLY A 382 5.45 21.62 12.78
CA GLY A 382 4.46 20.70 12.22
C GLY A 382 4.90 19.23 12.31
N ILE A 383 6.17 18.97 11.94
CA ILE A 383 6.75 17.62 12.04
C ILE A 383 6.78 17.13 13.48
N LEU A 384 7.21 17.97 14.42
CA LEU A 384 7.24 17.61 15.83
C LEU A 384 5.84 17.30 16.37
N ALA A 385 4.85 18.14 16.06
CA ALA A 385 3.45 17.91 16.39
C ALA A 385 2.95 16.59 15.79
N GLY A 386 3.30 16.30 14.53
CA GLY A 386 2.98 15.07 13.85
C GLY A 386 3.60 13.84 14.53
N ILE A 387 4.88 13.89 14.91
CA ILE A 387 5.54 12.81 15.66
C ILE A 387 4.79 12.51 16.95
N LEU A 388 4.50 13.54 17.75
CA LEU A 388 3.79 13.40 19.02
C LEU A 388 2.38 12.80 18.81
N PHE A 389 1.70 13.18 17.74
CA PHE A 389 0.36 12.69 17.44
C PHE A 389 0.38 11.24 16.93
N TYR A 390 1.35 10.84 16.09
CA TYR A 390 1.47 9.48 15.58
C TYR A 390 1.94 8.46 16.62
N LEU A 391 2.79 8.84 17.55
CA LEU A 391 3.47 7.95 18.50
C LEU A 391 2.54 6.99 19.26
N PRO A 392 1.41 7.42 19.85
CA PRO A 392 0.51 6.52 20.57
C PRO A 392 -0.13 5.48 19.64
N PHE A 393 -0.47 5.88 18.42
CA PHE A 393 -1.09 5.00 17.43
C PHE A 393 -0.10 3.97 16.86
N LEU A 394 1.15 4.38 16.61
CA LEU A 394 2.22 3.47 16.20
C LEU A 394 2.49 2.41 17.27
N LYS A 395 2.54 2.79 18.55
CA LYS A 395 2.67 1.83 19.67
C LYS A 395 1.49 0.86 19.74
N ILE A 396 0.26 1.35 19.53
CA ILE A 396 -0.93 0.49 19.50
C ILE A 396 -0.87 -0.47 18.31
N ASN A 397 -0.55 0.06 17.12
CA ASN A 397 -0.44 -0.73 15.90
C ASN A 397 0.59 -1.86 16.05
N GLN A 398 1.76 -1.55 16.59
CA GLN A 398 2.80 -2.53 16.85
C GLN A 398 2.33 -3.65 17.81
N ARG A 399 1.68 -3.29 18.90
CA ARG A 399 1.12 -4.30 19.83
C ARG A 399 0.11 -5.21 19.13
N MET A 400 -0.69 -4.64 18.24
CA MET A 400 -1.66 -5.40 17.45
C MET A 400 -0.98 -6.32 16.44
N GLU A 401 0.07 -5.87 15.76
CA GLU A 401 0.85 -6.71 14.83
C GLU A 401 1.50 -7.90 15.57
N VAL A 402 2.09 -7.67 16.73
CA VAL A 402 2.63 -8.76 17.58
C VAL A 402 1.53 -9.72 18.00
N TYR A 403 0.36 -9.22 18.40
CA TYR A 403 -0.77 -10.06 18.78
C TYR A 403 -1.26 -10.92 17.59
N LYS A 404 -1.42 -10.33 16.40
CA LYS A 404 -1.79 -11.05 15.18
C LYS A 404 -0.77 -12.11 14.83
N ALA A 405 0.51 -11.75 14.84
CA ALA A 405 1.60 -12.65 14.54
C ALA A 405 1.57 -13.89 15.46
N LYS A 406 1.40 -13.69 16.78
CA LYS A 406 1.26 -14.80 17.74
C LYS A 406 0.05 -15.69 17.42
N ARG A 407 -1.10 -15.10 17.11
CA ARG A 407 -2.30 -15.85 16.76
C ARG A 407 -2.11 -16.68 15.48
N HIS A 408 -1.46 -16.12 14.47
CA HIS A 408 -1.20 -16.82 13.22
C HIS A 408 -0.26 -18.02 13.41
N VAL A 409 0.77 -17.88 14.27
CA VAL A 409 1.64 -19.01 14.61
C VAL A 409 0.86 -20.09 15.36
N GLN A 410 -0.06 -19.73 16.25
CA GLN A 410 -0.92 -20.71 16.93
C GLN A 410 -1.82 -21.46 15.95
N VAL A 411 -2.38 -20.77 14.95
CA VAL A 411 -3.17 -21.42 13.88
C VAL A 411 -2.30 -22.39 13.06
N LEU A 412 -1.06 -21.96 12.72
CA LEU A 412 -0.11 -22.82 12.00
C LEU A 412 0.23 -24.07 12.81
N ILE A 413 0.50 -23.93 14.12
CA ILE A 413 0.79 -25.05 15.01
C ILE A 413 -0.41 -26.02 15.05
N HIS A 414 -1.63 -25.49 15.18
CA HIS A 414 -2.84 -26.32 15.20
C HIS A 414 -3.04 -27.09 13.88
N GLU A 415 -2.87 -26.42 12.73
CA GLU A 415 -2.93 -27.09 11.42
C GLU A 415 -1.82 -28.14 11.23
N LEU A 416 -0.63 -27.89 11.79
CA LEU A 416 0.45 -28.88 11.77
C LEU A 416 0.06 -30.10 12.59
N GLN A 417 -0.45 -29.93 13.81
CA GLN A 417 -0.87 -31.02 14.68
C GLN A 417 -2.02 -31.86 14.08
N GLU A 418 -3.02 -31.22 13.44
CA GLU A 418 -4.13 -31.93 12.80
C GLU A 418 -3.70 -32.77 11.58
N LYS A 419 -2.58 -32.42 10.95
CA LYS A 419 -2.12 -33.05 9.71
C LYS A 419 -0.90 -33.93 9.89
N GLU A 420 -0.36 -34.05 11.09
CA GLU A 420 0.81 -34.85 11.41
C GLU A 420 0.65 -36.33 11.04
N GLU A 421 -0.60 -36.85 11.00
CA GLU A 421 -0.91 -38.21 10.58
C GLU A 421 -0.96 -38.45 9.03
N GLN A 422 -0.81 -37.39 8.19
CA GLN A 422 -1.11 -37.52 6.75
C GLN A 422 -0.04 -36.93 5.80
N ILE A 423 1.09 -36.38 6.26
CA ILE A 423 1.97 -35.60 5.36
C ILE A 423 3.42 -36.10 5.34
N ASP A 424 3.77 -36.73 4.23
CA ASP A 424 5.15 -37.14 3.87
C ASP A 424 6.07 -36.01 3.40
N GLN A 425 5.61 -34.75 3.30
CA GLN A 425 6.47 -33.63 2.85
C GLN A 425 5.98 -32.26 3.37
N PRO A 426 6.89 -31.27 3.54
CA PRO A 426 6.56 -29.93 4.03
C PRO A 426 5.83 -29.07 2.98
N VAL A 427 4.55 -29.39 2.75
CA VAL A 427 3.67 -28.66 1.81
C VAL A 427 3.47 -27.19 2.20
N PHE A 428 3.73 -26.82 3.48
CA PHE A 428 3.48 -25.48 4.02
C PHE A 428 4.33 -24.39 3.36
N LEU A 429 5.57 -24.65 2.99
CA LEU A 429 6.47 -23.69 2.38
C LEU A 429 6.07 -23.30 0.95
N THR A 430 5.39 -24.20 0.24
CA THR A 430 4.95 -24.01 -1.15
C THR A 430 3.55 -23.41 -1.27
N ARG A 431 2.80 -23.32 -0.16
CA ARG A 431 1.46 -22.72 -0.16
C ARG A 431 1.51 -21.24 -0.53
N GLY A 432 0.58 -20.81 -1.37
CA GLY A 432 0.40 -19.42 -1.76
C GLY A 432 -0.39 -18.57 -0.76
N ASP A 433 -1.04 -19.20 0.22
CA ASP A 433 -1.89 -18.55 1.22
C ASP A 433 -1.11 -17.95 2.39
N HIS A 434 -1.84 -17.39 3.35
CA HIS A 434 -1.30 -16.75 4.54
C HIS A 434 -0.44 -17.70 5.39
N ILE A 435 -0.79 -18.99 5.47
CA ILE A 435 -0.02 -19.98 6.21
C ILE A 435 1.34 -20.22 5.56
N GLY A 436 1.38 -20.37 4.23
CA GLY A 436 2.64 -20.48 3.50
C GLY A 436 3.54 -19.25 3.65
N MET A 437 2.95 -18.04 3.72
CA MET A 437 3.69 -16.82 3.99
C MET A 437 4.33 -16.84 5.39
N ILE A 438 3.59 -17.25 6.42
CA ILE A 438 4.10 -17.36 7.80
C ILE A 438 5.20 -18.41 7.89
N SER A 439 5.00 -19.56 7.25
CA SER A 439 5.98 -20.65 7.23
C SER A 439 7.30 -20.20 6.61
N ARG A 440 7.25 -19.48 5.48
CA ARG A 440 8.46 -18.90 4.87
C ARG A 440 9.12 -17.82 5.74
N MET A 441 8.31 -17.01 6.41
CA MET A 441 8.82 -16.00 7.35
C MET A 441 9.55 -16.65 8.52
N LEU A 442 8.95 -17.66 9.17
CA LEU A 442 9.58 -18.39 10.27
C LEU A 442 10.86 -19.10 9.83
N LEU A 443 10.90 -19.65 8.61
CA LEU A 443 12.11 -20.25 8.07
C LEU A 443 13.24 -19.21 7.88
N LEU A 444 12.93 -18.01 7.41
CA LEU A 444 13.90 -16.93 7.29
C LEU A 444 14.40 -16.48 8.66
N ASP A 445 13.49 -16.31 9.61
CA ASP A 445 13.83 -15.91 10.97
C ASP A 445 14.68 -16.99 11.67
N LEU A 446 14.39 -18.27 11.44
CA LEU A 446 15.22 -19.38 11.94
C LEU A 446 16.63 -19.37 11.35
N LYS A 447 16.78 -19.11 10.04
CA LYS A 447 18.12 -18.96 9.43
C LYS A 447 18.90 -17.80 10.04
N HIS A 448 18.24 -16.71 10.39
CA HIS A 448 18.85 -15.58 11.11
C HIS A 448 19.20 -15.96 12.56
N ALA A 449 18.30 -16.66 13.27
CA ALA A 449 18.50 -17.11 14.63
C ALA A 449 19.71 -18.02 14.79
N ILE A 450 19.93 -18.92 13.84
CA ILE A 450 21.13 -19.80 13.80
C ILE A 450 22.41 -18.94 13.70
N LYS A 451 22.41 -17.94 12.82
CA LYS A 451 23.57 -17.03 12.65
C LYS A 451 23.82 -16.17 13.88
N ASN A 452 22.77 -15.73 14.55
CA ASN A 452 22.81 -14.81 15.69
C ASN A 452 22.93 -15.54 17.04
N LYS A 453 23.02 -16.88 17.06
CA LYS A 453 23.06 -17.70 18.28
C LYS A 453 21.87 -17.47 19.21
N GLU A 454 20.68 -17.34 18.65
CA GLU A 454 19.42 -17.15 19.39
C GLU A 454 18.81 -18.50 19.84
N LEU A 455 19.39 -19.61 19.39
CA LEU A 455 19.03 -20.97 19.78
C LEU A 455 19.85 -21.43 20.97
N TYR A 456 19.21 -22.08 21.92
CA TYR A 456 19.88 -22.63 23.10
C TYR A 456 19.24 -23.96 23.54
N MET A 457 19.99 -24.76 24.29
CA MET A 457 19.52 -26.03 24.83
C MET A 457 19.08 -25.85 26.26
N LEU A 458 17.90 -26.39 26.57
CA LEU A 458 17.48 -26.69 27.94
C LEU A 458 17.71 -28.19 28.18
N TYR A 459 18.20 -28.54 29.37
CA TYR A 459 18.43 -29.92 29.73
C TYR A 459 17.40 -30.35 30.77
N GLN A 460 16.64 -31.40 30.47
CA GLN A 460 15.71 -32.02 31.38
C GLN A 460 16.35 -33.27 31.98
N PRO A 461 16.61 -33.32 33.31
CA PRO A 461 17.23 -34.48 33.89
C PRO A 461 16.30 -35.70 33.86
N GLN A 462 16.84 -36.83 33.51
CA GLN A 462 16.19 -38.14 33.56
C GLN A 462 16.65 -38.83 34.88
N VAL A 463 15.70 -39.12 35.74
CA VAL A 463 15.99 -39.68 37.08
C VAL A 463 15.23 -41.01 37.28
N TYR A 464 15.85 -41.98 37.95
CA TYR A 464 15.17 -43.16 38.44
C TYR A 464 14.22 -42.83 39.60
N SER A 465 13.39 -43.78 39.97
CA SER A 465 12.46 -43.62 41.10
C SER A 465 13.14 -43.44 42.46
N ASP A 466 14.42 -43.75 42.56
CA ASP A 466 15.30 -43.57 43.72
C ASP A 466 16.00 -42.19 43.71
N GLY A 467 15.74 -41.34 42.70
CA GLY A 467 16.30 -40.00 42.58
C GLY A 467 17.68 -39.93 41.92
N ILE A 468 18.26 -41.05 41.49
CA ILE A 468 19.56 -41.05 40.78
C ILE A 468 19.37 -40.52 39.35
N CYS A 469 20.11 -39.49 39.01
CA CYS A 469 20.13 -38.94 37.66
C CYS A 469 20.95 -39.86 36.71
N ILE A 470 20.32 -40.35 35.66
CA ILE A 470 20.93 -41.27 34.69
C ILE A 470 21.28 -40.61 33.37
N GLY A 471 20.71 -39.42 33.12
CA GLY A 471 20.94 -38.70 31.90
C GLY A 471 20.23 -37.36 31.87
N ALA A 472 20.33 -36.65 30.80
CA ALA A 472 19.55 -35.44 30.55
C ALA A 472 19.14 -35.38 29.08
N GLU A 473 17.91 -35.07 28.84
CA GLU A 473 17.38 -34.78 27.51
C GLU A 473 17.72 -33.36 27.13
N ALA A 474 18.32 -33.17 25.94
CA ALA A 474 18.67 -31.84 25.43
C ALA A 474 17.53 -31.32 24.54
N LEU A 475 16.80 -30.34 25.04
CA LEU A 475 15.63 -29.78 24.40
C LEU A 475 16.00 -28.43 23.76
N LEU A 476 15.98 -28.37 22.41
CA LEU A 476 16.24 -27.14 21.68
C LEU A 476 15.15 -26.10 21.90
N ARG A 477 15.58 -24.88 22.21
CA ARG A 477 14.68 -23.74 22.43
C ARG A 477 15.13 -22.55 21.56
N TRP A 478 14.13 -21.82 21.05
CA TRP A 478 14.34 -20.61 20.30
C TRP A 478 13.58 -19.46 20.96
N ASN A 479 14.33 -18.47 21.46
CA ASN A 479 13.73 -17.26 22.00
C ASN A 479 13.50 -16.23 20.86
N HIS A 480 12.39 -16.42 20.16
CA HIS A 480 12.05 -15.55 19.04
C HIS A 480 11.63 -14.15 19.54
N PRO A 481 12.18 -13.04 18.97
CA PRO A 481 11.94 -11.68 19.47
C PRO A 481 10.46 -11.24 19.41
N VAL A 482 9.66 -11.82 18.53
CA VAL A 482 8.23 -11.48 18.34
C VAL A 482 7.33 -12.51 18.99
N TYR A 483 7.61 -13.79 18.79
CA TYR A 483 6.74 -14.90 19.22
C TYR A 483 7.04 -15.41 20.64
N GLY A 484 8.16 -15.00 21.20
CA GLY A 484 8.63 -15.52 22.50
C GLY A 484 9.30 -16.88 22.35
N MET A 485 9.23 -17.70 23.40
CA MET A 485 9.87 -19.02 23.39
C MET A 485 9.12 -19.98 22.46
N ILE A 486 9.77 -20.40 21.39
CA ILE A 486 9.31 -21.45 20.48
C ILE A 486 9.97 -22.76 20.94
N CYS A 487 9.12 -23.73 21.27
CA CYS A 487 9.54 -25.09 21.60
C CYS A 487 9.63 -25.86 20.28
N LEU A 488 10.80 -26.38 19.94
CA LEU A 488 11.03 -27.16 18.71
C LEU A 488 10.82 -28.67 18.93
N LEU A 489 10.20 -29.07 20.04
CA LEU A 489 9.91 -30.46 20.37
C LEU A 489 9.05 -31.19 19.32
N TYR A 490 8.17 -30.46 18.64
CA TYR A 490 7.30 -31.05 17.61
C TYR A 490 8.00 -31.29 16.26
N THR A 491 9.28 -30.91 16.12
CA THR A 491 10.07 -31.16 14.92
C THR A 491 11.15 -32.23 15.10
N SER A 492 11.43 -32.63 16.34
CA SER A 492 12.48 -33.62 16.66
C SER A 492 11.97 -35.08 16.65
N ASP A 493 10.71 -35.32 16.99
CA ASP A 493 10.15 -36.69 16.86
C ASP A 493 10.13 -37.19 15.41
N ALA A 494 9.94 -36.27 14.44
CA ALA A 494 10.10 -36.57 13.02
C ALA A 494 11.57 -36.82 12.59
N ALA A 495 12.54 -36.44 13.40
CA ALA A 495 13.95 -36.67 13.12
C ALA A 495 14.45 -38.03 13.69
N ASP A 496 13.83 -38.52 14.76
CA ASP A 496 14.15 -39.82 15.34
C ASP A 496 13.62 -41.00 14.48
N ASP A 497 12.52 -40.77 13.74
CA ASP A 497 12.02 -41.72 12.74
C ASP A 497 12.85 -41.76 11.44
N LEU A 498 13.71 -40.74 11.20
CA LEU A 498 14.59 -40.70 10.02
C LEU A 498 16.01 -41.18 10.27
N ILE A 499 16.40 -41.34 11.51
CA ILE A 499 17.70 -41.97 11.89
C ILE A 499 17.40 -43.25 12.63
N GLY A 500 16.91 -44.22 11.87
CA GLY A 500 16.75 -45.57 12.37
C GLY A 500 18.06 -46.10 12.94
N VAL A 501 18.22 -46.01 14.27
CA VAL A 501 19.12 -46.80 15.10
C VAL A 501 18.33 -47.26 16.29
#